data_3f448dfe56f0d97f6fa47e373f001713
#
_entry.id   3f448dfe56f0d97f6fa47e373f001713
#
_cell.length_a   1.000
_cell.length_b   1.000
_cell.length_c   1.000
_cell.angle_alpha   90.00
_cell.angle_beta   90.00
_cell.angle_gamma   90.00
#
_symmetry.space_group_name_H-M   'P 1'
#
loop_
_entity.id
_entity.type
_entity.pdbx_description
1 polymer ?
#
loop_
_entity_poly.entity_id
_entity_poly.type
_entity_poly.pdbx_seq_one_letter_code
_entity_poly.pdbx_strand_id
1 'polypeptide(L)'
;MRAPCDEFVLRSGGGEIPCPERTRPWILTATILGSSMAFIDSTVVNVALPAIQGSFHATVVDVQWVVESYGLFLGALILVGGSLGDLFGRRRIYILGVAIFSIASAGCGFASNIHQLIVARSIQGVGAALLVPGSLAIISTSFDEKSRGQAIGTWSGSTAITTAIGPVLGGWLVEHASWRWAFFINLPIAAAVIAISLWRVPESRRPIAGHIDWIGALLAALGLGGLVYGFLESVDLGWTNRLVFGSLIVGFGGLIAFVFVEARLPSPMVPLTLFRSQKFSGANLLTFLLYSAIGIFFFLFPLNLIQVQEYSPTAAGIAILPFILLMFLLSRWAGGLVARYGSRGPLMVGPLVAAIGFALFSVPSVGDSYWKAFFPAIIVLGFGMAVTVAPLTTVVMNSVQEDRVGAASGINNAVARVAGVLAIAVLGIVMVKAFSFRLDRNLAGLSLPSYIRQSVQSNEIKLAGLQVPPGLDPTTNAAFKEFVREAFVYGFRLVMSICAALSLASAAVAWLMIPPESDRPWSPTAPASQGTHPGGPASLEV
;
A
#
# COMPACT_ATOMS: atom_id res chain seq x y z
N MET A 1 -22.62 -21.37 25.04
CA MET A 1 -22.97 -21.01 23.65
C MET A 1 -22.38 -22.08 22.75
N ARG A 2 -23.18 -22.69 21.86
CA ARG A 2 -22.64 -23.65 20.88
C ARG A 2 -21.76 -22.90 19.89
N ALA A 3 -20.60 -23.46 19.54
CA ALA A 3 -19.72 -22.87 18.53
C ALA A 3 -20.51 -22.67 17.21
N PRO A 4 -20.35 -21.52 16.55
CA PRO A 4 -21.14 -21.18 15.35
C PRO A 4 -20.84 -22.06 14.13
N CYS A 5 -19.70 -22.76 14.14
CA CYS A 5 -19.27 -23.75 13.17
C CYS A 5 -18.65 -24.92 13.97
N ASP A 6 -18.52 -26.11 13.36
CA ASP A 6 -17.87 -27.21 14.06
C ASP A 6 -16.34 -26.96 14.10
N GLU A 7 -15.90 -26.35 15.20
CA GLU A 7 -14.50 -25.99 15.43
C GLU A 7 -13.56 -27.21 15.43
N PHE A 8 -14.08 -28.40 15.79
CA PHE A 8 -13.28 -29.62 15.78
C PHE A 8 -12.89 -30.03 14.37
N VAL A 9 -13.83 -29.97 13.43
CA VAL A 9 -13.58 -30.30 12.01
C VAL A 9 -12.68 -29.24 11.36
N LEU A 10 -12.88 -27.95 11.68
CA LEU A 10 -12.03 -26.86 11.18
C LEU A 10 -10.59 -26.93 11.74
N ARG A 11 -10.42 -27.52 12.95
CA ARG A 11 -9.11 -27.73 13.57
C ARG A 11 -8.37 -28.97 13.08
N SER A 12 -9.10 -30.00 12.69
CA SER A 12 -8.51 -31.28 12.27
C SER A 12 -8.03 -31.31 10.82
N GLY A 13 -8.34 -30.26 10.04
CA GLY A 13 -7.94 -30.19 8.62
C GLY A 13 -8.59 -31.25 7.72
N GLY A 14 -9.54 -32.01 8.25
CA GLY A 14 -10.21 -33.09 7.56
C GLY A 14 -11.67 -32.75 7.26
N GLY A 15 -11.96 -32.42 6.02
CA GLY A 15 -13.31 -32.31 5.51
C GLY A 15 -13.89 -30.90 5.45
N GLU A 16 -14.48 -30.59 4.34
CA GLU A 16 -15.22 -29.37 4.06
C GLU A 16 -16.58 -29.38 4.75
N ILE A 17 -16.65 -28.93 6.01
CA ILE A 17 -17.94 -28.52 6.57
C ILE A 17 -17.95 -27.00 6.62
N PRO A 18 -18.55 -26.35 5.61
CA PRO A 18 -18.67 -24.89 5.59
C PRO A 18 -19.50 -24.43 6.78
N CYS A 19 -19.21 -23.25 7.28
CA CYS A 19 -20.02 -22.64 8.33
C CYS A 19 -21.49 -22.53 7.89
N PRO A 20 -22.45 -22.67 8.82
CA PRO A 20 -23.87 -22.53 8.51
C PRO A 20 -24.14 -21.23 7.76
N GLU A 21 -25.02 -21.24 6.79
CA GLU A 21 -25.34 -20.07 5.96
C GLU A 21 -25.70 -18.83 6.77
N ARG A 22 -26.35 -19.02 7.90
CA ARG A 22 -26.72 -17.92 8.82
C ARG A 22 -25.52 -17.22 9.47
N THR A 23 -24.35 -17.83 9.53
CA THR A 23 -23.12 -17.25 10.12
C THR A 23 -22.24 -16.57 9.07
N ARG A 24 -22.31 -16.97 7.80
CA ARG A 24 -21.50 -16.45 6.70
C ARG A 24 -21.55 -14.93 6.53
N PRO A 25 -22.75 -14.26 6.58
CA PRO A 25 -22.81 -12.79 6.49
C PRO A 25 -22.05 -12.08 7.61
N TRP A 26 -22.12 -12.61 8.83
CA TRP A 26 -21.42 -12.01 9.98
C TRP A 26 -19.89 -12.15 9.88
N ILE A 27 -19.41 -13.31 9.39
CA ILE A 27 -17.98 -13.53 9.13
C ILE A 27 -17.49 -12.52 8.08
N LEU A 28 -18.24 -12.38 6.99
CA LEU A 28 -17.91 -11.45 5.91
C LEU A 28 -17.94 -9.99 6.40
N THR A 29 -18.95 -9.62 7.18
CA THR A 29 -19.04 -8.28 7.79
C THR A 29 -17.85 -7.98 8.69
N ALA A 30 -17.46 -8.91 9.58
CA ALA A 30 -16.32 -8.72 10.47
C ALA A 30 -15.02 -8.53 9.66
N THR A 31 -14.79 -9.36 8.66
CA THR A 31 -13.56 -9.29 7.83
C THR A 31 -13.53 -8.06 6.93
N ILE A 32 -14.67 -7.63 6.39
CA ILE A 32 -14.78 -6.38 5.62
C ILE A 32 -14.50 -5.18 6.52
N LEU A 33 -15.19 -5.06 7.66
CA LEU A 33 -15.01 -3.93 8.58
C LEU A 33 -13.57 -3.82 9.09
N GLY A 34 -12.94 -4.95 9.46
CA GLY A 34 -11.56 -4.92 9.94
C GLY A 34 -10.57 -4.53 8.84
N SER A 35 -10.71 -5.07 7.62
CA SER A 35 -9.87 -4.63 6.51
C SER A 35 -10.14 -3.16 6.16
N SER A 36 -11.40 -2.72 6.22
CA SER A 36 -11.79 -1.33 5.96
C SER A 36 -11.11 -0.35 6.90
N MET A 37 -10.90 -0.72 8.18
CA MET A 37 -10.15 0.11 9.12
C MET A 37 -8.75 0.43 8.59
N ALA A 38 -8.00 -0.59 8.14
CA ALA A 38 -6.65 -0.39 7.62
C ALA A 38 -6.62 0.40 6.31
N PHE A 39 -7.63 0.20 5.43
CA PHE A 39 -7.72 0.91 4.15
C PHE A 39 -8.19 2.37 4.32
N ILE A 40 -9.19 2.62 5.16
CA ILE A 40 -9.64 3.99 5.48
C ILE A 40 -8.49 4.75 6.12
N ASP A 41 -7.86 4.19 7.16
CA ASP A 41 -6.76 4.82 7.87
C ASP A 41 -5.62 5.24 6.93
N SER A 42 -5.20 4.35 6.02
CA SER A 42 -4.13 4.65 5.06
C SER A 42 -4.46 5.78 4.09
N THR A 43 -5.74 6.04 3.81
CA THR A 43 -6.18 7.06 2.85
C THR A 43 -6.62 8.36 3.52
N VAL A 44 -7.27 8.28 4.68
CA VAL A 44 -7.69 9.44 5.49
C VAL A 44 -6.48 10.26 5.95
N VAL A 45 -5.42 9.58 6.42
CA VAL A 45 -4.20 10.23 6.93
C VAL A 45 -3.55 11.10 5.87
N ASN A 46 -3.49 10.68 4.61
CA ASN A 46 -2.88 11.46 3.53
C ASN A 46 -3.53 12.85 3.34
N VAL A 47 -4.86 12.94 3.51
CA VAL A 47 -5.58 14.23 3.45
C VAL A 47 -5.39 15.04 4.73
N ALA A 48 -5.13 14.38 5.86
CA ALA A 48 -4.90 15.03 7.15
C ALA A 48 -3.46 15.58 7.31
N LEU A 49 -2.50 15.16 6.47
CA LEU A 49 -1.08 15.52 6.60
C LEU A 49 -0.83 17.03 6.72
N PRO A 50 -1.44 17.92 5.89
CA PRO A 50 -1.24 19.37 6.04
C PRO A 50 -1.72 19.91 7.39
N ALA A 51 -2.84 19.40 7.90
CA ALA A 51 -3.37 19.82 9.20
C ALA A 51 -2.49 19.30 10.37
N ILE A 52 -1.94 18.08 10.27
CA ILE A 52 -0.97 17.53 11.22
C ILE A 52 0.31 18.37 11.21
N GLN A 53 0.83 18.67 10.01
CA GLN A 53 2.01 19.51 9.83
C GLN A 53 1.83 20.90 10.49
N GLY A 54 0.71 21.55 10.24
CA GLY A 54 0.39 22.85 10.84
C GLY A 54 0.23 22.79 12.35
N SER A 55 -0.45 21.75 12.88
CA SER A 55 -0.72 21.59 14.32
C SER A 55 0.55 21.39 15.17
N PHE A 56 1.55 20.72 14.62
CA PHE A 56 2.81 20.42 15.32
C PHE A 56 3.98 21.28 14.84
N HIS A 57 3.76 22.20 13.88
CA HIS A 57 4.84 22.93 13.20
C HIS A 57 5.93 22.00 12.63
N ALA A 58 5.50 20.82 12.18
CA ALA A 58 6.34 19.73 11.78
C ALA A 58 7.04 19.97 10.43
N THR A 59 8.19 19.31 10.21
CA THR A 59 8.86 19.27 8.92
C THR A 59 8.16 18.32 7.95
N VAL A 60 8.52 18.37 6.67
CA VAL A 60 8.02 17.35 5.72
C VAL A 60 8.57 15.96 6.04
N VAL A 61 9.78 15.88 6.60
CA VAL A 61 10.38 14.62 7.05
C VAL A 61 9.56 14.00 8.17
N ASP A 62 9.12 14.79 9.16
CA ASP A 62 8.22 14.32 10.22
C ASP A 62 6.88 13.79 9.66
N VAL A 63 6.33 14.53 8.68
CA VAL A 63 5.06 14.14 8.03
C VAL A 63 5.24 12.86 7.20
N GLN A 64 6.38 12.70 6.54
CA GLN A 64 6.74 11.45 5.88
C GLN A 64 6.81 10.31 6.90
N TRP A 65 7.45 10.51 8.06
CA TRP A 65 7.49 9.50 9.12
C TRP A 65 6.11 9.08 9.64
N VAL A 66 5.13 9.99 9.67
CA VAL A 66 3.75 9.61 10.05
C VAL A 66 3.16 8.56 9.09
N VAL A 67 3.47 8.65 7.80
CA VAL A 67 3.01 7.67 6.79
C VAL A 67 3.91 6.45 6.77
N GLU A 68 5.23 6.68 6.75
CA GLU A 68 6.24 5.65 6.56
C GLU A 68 6.32 4.66 7.71
N SER A 69 6.23 5.13 8.96
CA SER A 69 6.29 4.26 10.13
C SER A 69 5.20 3.20 10.13
N TYR A 70 3.98 3.57 9.74
CA TYR A 70 2.87 2.62 9.55
C TYR A 70 3.16 1.64 8.40
N GLY A 71 3.52 2.17 7.23
CA GLY A 71 3.79 1.38 6.03
C GLY A 71 4.94 0.40 6.20
N LEU A 72 6.00 0.83 6.88
CA LEU A 72 7.19 0.05 7.17
C LEU A 72 6.85 -1.21 8.00
N PHE A 73 6.22 -1.02 9.16
CA PHE A 73 5.87 -2.15 10.02
C PHE A 73 4.81 -3.06 9.40
N LEU A 74 3.82 -2.48 8.69
CA LEU A 74 2.87 -3.27 7.93
C LEU A 74 3.57 -4.11 6.86
N GLY A 75 4.43 -3.50 6.04
CA GLY A 75 5.13 -4.19 4.94
C GLY A 75 6.09 -5.27 5.43
N ALA A 76 6.89 -4.98 6.46
CA ALA A 76 7.87 -5.91 7.01
C ALA A 76 7.23 -7.12 7.71
N LEU A 77 6.07 -6.93 8.37
CA LEU A 77 5.47 -7.95 9.23
C LEU A 77 4.23 -8.63 8.65
N ILE A 78 3.76 -8.25 7.45
CA ILE A 78 2.51 -8.79 6.88
C ILE A 78 2.56 -10.31 6.69
N LEU A 79 3.71 -10.85 6.27
CA LEU A 79 3.90 -12.30 6.08
C LEU A 79 3.99 -13.04 7.41
N VAL A 80 4.62 -12.43 8.41
CA VAL A 80 4.66 -12.95 9.78
C VAL A 80 3.25 -13.00 10.37
N GLY A 81 2.45 -11.95 10.17
CA GLY A 81 1.06 -11.89 10.63
C GLY A 81 0.22 -13.04 10.08
N GLY A 82 0.38 -13.37 8.80
CA GLY A 82 -0.24 -14.54 8.18
C GLY A 82 0.17 -15.86 8.84
N SER A 83 1.48 -16.07 9.01
CA SER A 83 2.03 -17.27 9.64
C SER A 83 1.59 -17.42 11.12
N LEU A 84 1.56 -16.32 11.88
CA LEU A 84 1.04 -16.32 13.25
C LEU A 84 -0.43 -16.76 13.32
N GLY A 85 -1.26 -16.28 12.37
CA GLY A 85 -2.66 -16.69 12.26
C GLY A 85 -2.81 -18.20 12.03
N ASP A 86 -1.99 -18.76 11.16
CA ASP A 86 -2.02 -20.18 10.85
C ASP A 86 -1.60 -21.05 12.05
N LEU A 87 -0.62 -20.63 12.85
CA LEU A 87 -0.10 -21.37 14.00
C LEU A 87 -0.95 -21.20 15.26
N PHE A 88 -1.27 -19.96 15.64
CA PHE A 88 -1.90 -19.67 16.94
C PHE A 88 -3.42 -19.53 16.85
N GLY A 89 -3.97 -19.55 15.64
CA GLY A 89 -5.41 -19.41 15.40
C GLY A 89 -5.74 -18.08 14.72
N ARG A 90 -6.43 -18.17 13.58
CA ARG A 90 -6.72 -17.05 12.70
C ARG A 90 -7.61 -16.00 13.36
N ARG A 91 -8.67 -16.44 14.05
CA ARG A 91 -9.55 -15.52 14.80
C ARG A 91 -8.80 -14.80 15.92
N ARG A 92 -7.99 -15.52 16.70
CA ARG A 92 -7.24 -14.94 17.82
C ARG A 92 -6.25 -13.87 17.36
N ILE A 93 -5.45 -14.19 16.35
CA ILE A 93 -4.46 -13.25 15.81
C ILE A 93 -5.14 -12.07 15.12
N TYR A 94 -6.26 -12.31 14.42
CA TYR A 94 -7.06 -11.26 13.82
C TYR A 94 -7.60 -10.26 14.88
N ILE A 95 -8.22 -10.76 15.96
CA ILE A 95 -8.73 -9.93 17.07
C ILE A 95 -7.59 -9.18 17.75
N LEU A 96 -6.45 -9.84 17.98
CA LEU A 96 -5.26 -9.19 18.54
C LEU A 96 -4.78 -8.04 17.63
N GLY A 97 -4.73 -8.27 16.33
CA GLY A 97 -4.39 -7.25 15.33
C GLY A 97 -5.34 -6.06 15.38
N VAL A 98 -6.66 -6.30 15.41
CA VAL A 98 -7.68 -5.24 15.56
C VAL A 98 -7.52 -4.49 16.86
N ALA A 99 -7.25 -5.17 17.98
CA ALA A 99 -7.06 -4.55 19.29
C ALA A 99 -5.80 -3.65 19.32
N ILE A 100 -4.66 -4.17 18.86
CA ILE A 100 -3.41 -3.40 18.76
C ILE A 100 -3.62 -2.18 17.85
N PHE A 101 -4.23 -2.38 16.69
CA PHE A 101 -4.50 -1.31 15.74
C PHE A 101 -5.36 -0.20 16.36
N SER A 102 -6.44 -0.56 17.04
CA SER A 102 -7.37 0.43 17.62
C SER A 102 -6.79 1.15 18.84
N ILE A 103 -6.03 0.46 19.69
CA ILE A 103 -5.33 1.09 20.83
C ILE A 103 -4.28 2.08 20.31
N ALA A 104 -3.49 1.67 19.32
CA ALA A 104 -2.52 2.55 18.69
C ALA A 104 -3.20 3.73 17.96
N SER A 105 -4.35 3.50 17.33
CA SER A 105 -5.15 4.56 16.70
C SER A 105 -5.64 5.58 17.73
N ALA A 106 -6.10 5.13 18.90
CA ALA A 106 -6.39 6.03 20.01
C ALA A 106 -5.15 6.83 20.43
N GLY A 107 -3.99 6.17 20.52
CA GLY A 107 -2.71 6.82 20.80
C GLY A 107 -2.36 7.90 19.76
N CYS A 108 -2.62 7.65 18.48
CA CYS A 108 -2.47 8.67 17.43
C CYS A 108 -3.38 9.88 17.65
N GLY A 109 -4.67 9.64 17.99
CA GLY A 109 -5.62 10.71 18.24
C GLY A 109 -5.30 11.56 19.48
N PHE A 110 -4.69 10.97 20.50
CA PHE A 110 -4.26 11.66 21.73
C PHE A 110 -2.83 12.20 21.69
N ALA A 111 -2.09 12.02 20.60
CA ALA A 111 -0.71 12.47 20.48
C ALA A 111 -0.58 13.99 20.75
N SER A 112 0.35 14.36 21.62
CA SER A 112 0.65 15.74 22.02
C SER A 112 1.81 16.33 21.19
N ASN A 113 2.59 15.49 20.52
CA ASN A 113 3.69 15.88 19.63
C ASN A 113 3.83 14.87 18.49
N ILE A 114 4.62 15.26 17.48
CA ILE A 114 4.80 14.48 16.27
C ILE A 114 5.48 13.13 16.52
N HIS A 115 6.43 13.05 17.46
CA HIS A 115 7.13 11.82 17.78
C HIS A 115 6.21 10.77 18.43
N GLN A 116 5.30 11.19 19.32
CA GLN A 116 4.28 10.29 19.87
C GLN A 116 3.37 9.76 18.77
N LEU A 117 2.99 10.62 17.81
CA LEU A 117 2.19 10.20 16.66
C LEU A 117 2.94 9.15 15.82
N ILE A 118 4.22 9.37 15.52
CA ILE A 118 5.06 8.43 14.74
C ILE A 118 5.18 7.07 15.46
N VAL A 119 5.43 7.08 16.78
CA VAL A 119 5.50 5.83 17.57
C VAL A 119 4.17 5.10 17.57
N ALA A 120 3.06 5.81 17.77
CA ALA A 120 1.73 5.22 17.73
C ALA A 120 1.41 4.64 16.33
N ARG A 121 1.82 5.33 15.26
CA ARG A 121 1.71 4.85 13.87
C ARG A 121 2.51 3.57 13.63
N SER A 122 3.72 3.46 14.20
CA SER A 122 4.53 2.24 14.14
C SER A 122 3.79 1.05 14.75
N ILE A 123 3.23 1.23 15.95
CA ILE A 123 2.45 0.19 16.64
C ILE A 123 1.17 -0.16 15.85
N GLN A 124 0.53 0.85 15.26
CA GLN A 124 -0.65 0.65 14.41
C GLN A 124 -0.32 -0.19 13.17
N GLY A 125 0.87 0.01 12.59
CA GLY A 125 1.39 -0.81 11.49
C GLY A 125 1.55 -2.29 11.86
N VAL A 126 2.03 -2.58 13.08
CA VAL A 126 2.08 -3.96 13.62
C VAL A 126 0.67 -4.56 13.72
N GLY A 127 -0.29 -3.81 14.26
CA GLY A 127 -1.69 -4.25 14.33
C GLY A 127 -2.27 -4.58 12.94
N ALA A 128 -2.02 -3.70 11.96
CA ALA A 128 -2.44 -3.90 10.57
C ALA A 128 -1.82 -5.14 9.93
N ALA A 129 -0.54 -5.42 10.21
CA ALA A 129 0.15 -6.61 9.70
C ALA A 129 -0.47 -7.93 10.20
N LEU A 130 -1.08 -7.93 11.38
CA LEU A 130 -1.80 -9.09 11.93
C LEU A 130 -3.23 -9.22 11.36
N LEU A 131 -3.93 -8.08 11.19
CA LEU A 131 -5.35 -8.11 10.80
C LEU A 131 -5.57 -8.30 9.29
N VAL A 132 -4.74 -7.69 8.42
CA VAL A 132 -4.98 -7.70 6.96
C VAL A 132 -4.93 -9.11 6.36
N PRO A 133 -3.86 -9.91 6.56
CA PRO A 133 -3.84 -11.28 6.05
C PRO A 133 -4.87 -12.18 6.74
N GLY A 134 -5.16 -11.93 8.03
CA GLY A 134 -6.16 -12.65 8.81
C GLY A 134 -7.55 -12.59 8.21
N SER A 135 -7.95 -11.45 7.64
CA SER A 135 -9.26 -11.28 6.98
C SER A 135 -9.49 -12.28 5.86
N LEU A 136 -8.55 -12.37 4.92
CA LEU A 136 -8.63 -13.31 3.79
C LEU A 136 -8.50 -14.76 4.23
N ALA A 137 -7.64 -15.03 5.22
CA ALA A 137 -7.47 -16.38 5.78
C ALA A 137 -8.77 -16.89 6.45
N ILE A 138 -9.49 -16.04 7.18
CA ILE A 138 -10.79 -16.35 7.78
C ILE A 138 -11.83 -16.63 6.71
N ILE A 139 -11.94 -15.80 5.66
CA ILE A 139 -12.86 -16.03 4.55
C ILE A 139 -12.55 -17.36 3.88
N SER A 140 -11.29 -17.62 3.55
CA SER A 140 -10.87 -18.82 2.81
C SER A 140 -11.21 -20.13 3.53
N THR A 141 -11.28 -20.11 4.87
CA THR A 141 -11.61 -21.31 5.67
C THR A 141 -13.06 -21.42 6.07
N SER A 142 -13.81 -20.32 6.02
CA SER A 142 -15.21 -20.30 6.46
C SER A 142 -16.21 -20.51 5.31
N PHE A 143 -15.75 -20.40 4.07
CA PHE A 143 -16.58 -20.56 2.86
C PHE A 143 -16.13 -21.76 2.06
N ASP A 144 -17.10 -22.51 1.51
CA ASP A 144 -16.85 -23.62 0.59
C ASP A 144 -16.28 -23.13 -0.74
N GLU A 145 -15.70 -24.03 -1.51
CA GLU A 145 -15.05 -23.72 -2.79
C GLU A 145 -15.96 -22.96 -3.77
N LYS A 146 -17.27 -23.30 -3.80
CA LYS A 146 -18.25 -22.69 -4.69
C LYS A 146 -18.58 -21.23 -4.28
N SER A 147 -18.68 -20.96 -2.98
CA SER A 147 -19.05 -19.64 -2.45
C SER A 147 -17.84 -18.75 -2.08
N ARG A 148 -16.64 -19.34 -1.95
CA ARG A 148 -15.39 -18.63 -1.59
C ARG A 148 -15.07 -17.50 -2.57
N GLY A 149 -15.16 -17.76 -3.87
CA GLY A 149 -14.91 -16.76 -4.90
C GLY A 149 -15.84 -15.56 -4.79
N GLN A 150 -17.12 -15.80 -4.51
CA GLN A 150 -18.11 -14.73 -4.30
C GLN A 150 -17.84 -13.94 -3.02
N ALA A 151 -17.46 -14.61 -1.93
CA ALA A 151 -17.13 -13.96 -0.66
C ALA A 151 -15.88 -13.07 -0.77
N ILE A 152 -14.82 -13.55 -1.42
CA ILE A 152 -13.60 -12.77 -1.71
C ILE A 152 -13.92 -11.58 -2.62
N GLY A 153 -14.76 -11.79 -3.65
CA GLY A 153 -15.21 -10.72 -4.53
C GLY A 153 -16.00 -9.64 -3.78
N THR A 154 -16.88 -10.02 -2.87
CA THR A 154 -17.64 -9.08 -2.03
C THR A 154 -16.71 -8.32 -1.06
N TRP A 155 -15.77 -9.02 -0.45
CA TRP A 155 -14.76 -8.41 0.42
C TRP A 155 -13.90 -7.39 -0.36
N SER A 156 -13.39 -7.76 -1.54
CA SER A 156 -12.58 -6.88 -2.39
C SER A 156 -13.36 -5.65 -2.86
N GLY A 157 -14.62 -5.85 -3.29
CA GLY A 157 -15.49 -4.73 -3.70
C GLY A 157 -15.77 -3.78 -2.53
N SER A 158 -16.07 -4.31 -1.34
CA SER A 158 -16.32 -3.49 -0.16
C SER A 158 -15.08 -2.72 0.29
N THR A 159 -13.90 -3.34 0.26
CA THR A 159 -12.64 -2.65 0.60
C THR A 159 -12.28 -1.56 -0.42
N ALA A 160 -12.60 -1.75 -1.70
CA ALA A 160 -12.45 -0.69 -2.70
C ALA A 160 -13.37 0.51 -2.42
N ILE A 161 -14.64 0.26 -2.06
CA ILE A 161 -15.58 1.33 -1.67
C ILE A 161 -15.08 2.08 -0.43
N THR A 162 -14.60 1.38 0.60
CA THR A 162 -14.09 2.01 1.81
C THR A 162 -12.80 2.80 1.55
N THR A 163 -11.95 2.34 0.65
CA THR A 163 -10.79 3.10 0.18
C THR A 163 -11.20 4.39 -0.52
N ALA A 164 -12.31 4.37 -1.29
CA ALA A 164 -12.85 5.55 -1.95
C ALA A 164 -13.45 6.56 -0.97
N ILE A 165 -14.11 6.08 0.08
CA ILE A 165 -14.72 6.93 1.11
C ILE A 165 -13.65 7.62 1.97
N GLY A 166 -12.51 6.96 2.19
CA GLY A 166 -11.44 7.43 3.07
C GLY A 166 -11.04 8.90 2.86
N PRO A 167 -10.60 9.33 1.67
CA PRO A 167 -10.17 10.70 1.44
C PRO A 167 -11.28 11.74 1.67
N VAL A 168 -12.51 11.43 1.28
CA VAL A 168 -13.66 12.34 1.47
C VAL A 168 -14.00 12.48 2.95
N LEU A 169 -14.10 11.35 3.63
CA LEU A 169 -14.37 11.32 5.07
C LEU A 169 -13.26 11.99 5.86
N GLY A 170 -12.00 11.73 5.48
CA GLY A 170 -10.83 12.36 6.09
C GLY A 170 -10.85 13.87 5.90
N GLY A 171 -11.09 14.35 4.68
CA GLY A 171 -11.20 15.77 4.38
C GLY A 171 -12.30 16.43 5.20
N TRP A 172 -13.49 15.82 5.24
CA TRP A 172 -14.62 16.33 6.02
C TRP A 172 -14.31 16.40 7.53
N LEU A 173 -13.71 15.35 8.09
CA LEU A 173 -13.33 15.31 9.50
C LEU A 173 -12.27 16.38 9.85
N VAL A 174 -11.29 16.58 8.98
CA VAL A 174 -10.24 17.60 9.14
C VAL A 174 -10.83 19.01 9.10
N GLU A 175 -11.76 19.25 8.19
CA GLU A 175 -12.35 20.57 7.96
C GLU A 175 -13.36 20.96 9.05
N HIS A 176 -14.22 20.03 9.49
CA HIS A 176 -15.35 20.34 10.38
C HIS A 176 -15.13 19.94 11.85
N ALA A 177 -14.11 19.14 12.15
CA ALA A 177 -13.83 18.69 13.51
C ALA A 177 -12.34 18.85 13.86
N SER A 178 -11.54 17.81 13.58
CA SER A 178 -10.09 17.83 13.79
C SER A 178 -9.47 16.64 13.06
N TRP A 179 -8.20 16.76 12.64
CA TRP A 179 -7.44 15.65 12.11
C TRP A 179 -7.36 14.44 13.06
N ARG A 180 -7.52 14.64 14.37
CA ARG A 180 -7.52 13.56 15.38
C ARG A 180 -8.67 12.57 15.17
N TRP A 181 -9.80 13.01 14.65
CA TRP A 181 -10.95 12.15 14.36
C TRP A 181 -10.68 11.15 13.24
N ALA A 182 -9.69 11.42 12.37
CA ALA A 182 -9.22 10.44 11.40
C ALA A 182 -8.76 9.13 12.06
N PHE A 183 -8.29 9.21 13.30
CA PHE A 183 -7.86 8.06 14.09
C PHE A 183 -8.97 7.52 15.00
N PHE A 184 -9.74 8.40 15.65
CA PHE A 184 -10.80 7.96 16.57
C PHE A 184 -11.94 7.20 15.89
N ILE A 185 -12.18 7.41 14.60
CA ILE A 185 -13.20 6.68 13.82
C ILE A 185 -12.96 5.16 13.81
N ASN A 186 -11.71 4.72 13.99
CA ASN A 186 -11.37 3.31 14.04
C ASN A 186 -11.86 2.62 15.32
N LEU A 187 -12.07 3.33 16.41
CA LEU A 187 -12.44 2.73 17.70
C LEU A 187 -13.83 2.08 17.68
N PRO A 188 -14.91 2.76 17.25
CA PRO A 188 -16.23 2.13 17.18
C PRO A 188 -16.27 0.97 16.18
N ILE A 189 -15.54 1.09 15.05
CA ILE A 189 -15.44 0.00 14.07
C ILE A 189 -14.74 -1.21 14.71
N ALA A 190 -13.62 -0.99 15.41
CA ALA A 190 -12.89 -2.06 16.10
C ALA A 190 -13.74 -2.76 17.15
N ALA A 191 -14.51 -2.01 17.95
CA ALA A 191 -15.42 -2.59 18.94
C ALA A 191 -16.45 -3.51 18.28
N ALA A 192 -17.04 -3.08 17.15
CA ALA A 192 -17.98 -3.89 16.37
C ALA A 192 -17.30 -5.14 15.80
N VAL A 193 -16.10 -5.01 15.21
CA VAL A 193 -15.32 -6.12 14.65
C VAL A 193 -14.98 -7.16 15.71
N ILE A 194 -14.49 -6.73 16.88
CA ILE A 194 -14.15 -7.63 18.00
C ILE A 194 -15.40 -8.34 18.49
N ALA A 195 -16.50 -7.61 18.72
CA ALA A 195 -17.75 -8.19 19.19
C ALA A 195 -18.29 -9.25 18.22
N ILE A 196 -18.36 -8.95 16.91
CA ILE A 196 -18.82 -9.89 15.89
C ILE A 196 -17.87 -11.09 15.80
N SER A 197 -16.54 -10.85 15.84
CA SER A 197 -15.54 -11.90 15.73
C SER A 197 -15.61 -12.87 16.92
N LEU A 198 -15.77 -12.39 18.14
CA LEU A 198 -15.93 -13.23 19.32
C LEU A 198 -17.25 -14.03 19.29
N TRP A 199 -18.29 -13.46 18.70
CA TRP A 199 -19.62 -14.07 18.69
C TRP A 199 -19.82 -15.06 17.54
N ARG A 200 -19.31 -14.78 16.32
CA ARG A 200 -19.69 -15.49 15.10
C ARG A 200 -18.54 -16.07 14.28
N VAL A 201 -17.31 -15.55 14.42
CA VAL A 201 -16.18 -16.08 13.66
C VAL A 201 -15.66 -17.34 14.34
N PRO A 202 -15.56 -18.49 13.61
CA PRO A 202 -14.98 -19.70 14.17
C PRO A 202 -13.47 -19.58 14.33
N GLU A 203 -12.90 -20.29 15.29
CA GLU A 203 -11.46 -20.45 15.37
C GLU A 203 -11.00 -21.51 14.38
N SER A 204 -10.02 -21.15 13.56
CA SER A 204 -9.37 -22.08 12.67
C SER A 204 -7.85 -21.93 12.74
N ARG A 205 -7.14 -23.03 12.67
CA ARG A 205 -5.67 -23.05 12.61
C ARG A 205 -5.24 -24.20 11.70
N ARG A 206 -4.13 -24.04 11.05
CA ARG A 206 -3.50 -25.09 10.29
C ARG A 206 -2.30 -25.56 11.10
N PRO A 207 -2.25 -26.78 11.60
CA PRO A 207 -1.04 -27.31 12.22
C PRO A 207 -0.03 -27.61 11.10
N ILE A 208 0.62 -26.57 10.60
CA ILE A 208 1.75 -26.71 9.68
C ILE A 208 2.96 -26.93 10.56
N ALA A 209 3.70 -28.02 10.29
CA ALA A 209 5.03 -28.26 10.84
C ALA A 209 6.02 -27.26 10.23
N GLY A 210 5.92 -25.97 10.61
CA GLY A 210 6.80 -24.91 10.15
C GLY A 210 7.13 -23.97 11.30
N HIS A 211 8.40 -23.62 11.44
CA HIS A 211 8.83 -22.56 12.36
C HIS A 211 8.57 -21.20 11.74
N ILE A 212 8.16 -20.23 12.57
CA ILE A 212 8.07 -18.83 12.12
C ILE A 212 9.49 -18.33 11.90
N ASP A 213 9.72 -17.72 10.75
CA ASP A 213 10.99 -17.08 10.44
C ASP A 213 11.10 -15.70 11.11
N TRP A 214 11.38 -15.70 12.42
CA TRP A 214 11.62 -14.48 13.18
C TRP A 214 12.89 -13.75 12.72
N ILE A 215 13.89 -14.49 12.25
CA ILE A 215 15.16 -13.93 11.80
C ILE A 215 14.93 -13.17 10.49
N GLY A 216 14.25 -13.77 9.53
CA GLY A 216 13.87 -13.09 8.28
C GLY A 216 13.02 -11.86 8.53
N ALA A 217 12.01 -11.95 9.42
CA ALA A 217 11.18 -10.80 9.80
C ALA A 217 11.98 -9.65 10.41
N LEU A 218 12.89 -9.97 11.34
CA LEU A 218 13.76 -8.97 11.99
C LEU A 218 14.70 -8.33 10.96
N LEU A 219 15.33 -9.13 10.10
CA LEU A 219 16.24 -8.64 9.06
C LEU A 219 15.51 -7.78 8.03
N ALA A 220 14.31 -8.16 7.63
CA ALA A 220 13.47 -7.34 6.75
C ALA A 220 13.10 -6.00 7.41
N ALA A 221 12.68 -6.01 8.68
CA ALA A 221 12.32 -4.81 9.42
C ALA A 221 13.53 -3.88 9.63
N LEU A 222 14.68 -4.43 10.04
CA LEU A 222 15.92 -3.66 10.22
C LEU A 222 16.46 -3.15 8.88
N GLY A 223 16.40 -3.99 7.84
CA GLY A 223 16.84 -3.64 6.50
C GLY A 223 16.03 -2.49 5.91
N LEU A 224 14.72 -2.63 5.88
CA LEU A 224 13.81 -1.58 5.38
C LEU A 224 13.84 -0.34 6.28
N GLY A 225 13.80 -0.53 7.60
CA GLY A 225 13.85 0.58 8.57
C GLY A 225 15.14 1.38 8.47
N GLY A 226 16.28 0.71 8.32
CA GLY A 226 17.57 1.36 8.12
C GLY A 226 17.64 2.18 6.83
N LEU A 227 17.11 1.64 5.71
CA LEU A 227 17.05 2.39 4.45
C LEU A 227 16.10 3.60 4.54
N VAL A 228 14.90 3.41 5.09
CA VAL A 228 13.92 4.49 5.25
C VAL A 228 14.48 5.60 6.13
N TYR A 229 15.03 5.24 7.30
CA TYR A 229 15.67 6.20 8.19
C TYR A 229 16.79 6.95 7.48
N GLY A 230 17.71 6.22 6.85
CA GLY A 230 18.86 6.81 6.17
C GLY A 230 18.46 7.77 5.06
N PHE A 231 17.46 7.43 4.25
CA PHE A 231 17.00 8.32 3.18
C PHE A 231 16.23 9.53 3.72
N LEU A 232 15.28 9.35 4.65
CA LEU A 232 14.48 10.45 5.18
C LEU A 232 15.36 11.46 5.95
N GLU A 233 16.15 10.98 6.89
CA GLU A 233 17.00 11.85 7.73
C GLU A 233 18.19 12.46 6.97
N SER A 234 18.53 11.94 5.78
CA SER A 234 19.58 12.54 4.95
C SER A 234 19.26 13.96 4.51
N VAL A 235 17.96 14.32 4.47
CA VAL A 235 17.48 15.65 4.10
C VAL A 235 17.80 16.68 5.18
N ASP A 236 17.63 16.30 6.44
CA ASP A 236 17.81 17.19 7.60
C ASP A 236 19.24 17.11 8.18
N LEU A 237 19.74 15.89 8.42
CA LEU A 237 21.05 15.66 9.03
C LEU A 237 22.21 15.64 8.03
N GLY A 238 21.92 15.52 6.74
CA GLY A 238 22.92 15.40 5.67
C GLY A 238 23.54 14.00 5.55
N TRP A 239 24.08 13.70 4.36
CA TRP A 239 24.65 12.38 4.01
C TRP A 239 25.90 11.98 4.80
N THR A 240 26.62 12.94 5.35
CA THR A 240 27.85 12.71 6.12
C THR A 240 27.58 12.43 7.60
N ASN A 241 26.34 12.56 8.05
CA ASN A 241 25.97 12.26 9.42
C ASN A 241 26.15 10.76 9.72
N ARG A 242 26.78 10.45 10.87
CA ARG A 242 27.09 9.07 11.27
C ARG A 242 25.84 8.20 11.42
N LEU A 243 24.71 8.77 11.86
CA LEU A 243 23.44 8.05 12.01
C LEU A 243 22.86 7.70 10.64
N VAL A 244 22.87 8.65 9.70
CA VAL A 244 22.41 8.44 8.32
C VAL A 244 23.24 7.36 7.63
N PHE A 245 24.57 7.51 7.66
CA PHE A 245 25.47 6.55 7.03
C PHE A 245 25.39 5.17 7.69
N GLY A 246 25.36 5.11 9.02
CA GLY A 246 25.24 3.87 9.79
C GLY A 246 23.90 3.15 9.51
N SER A 247 22.79 3.89 9.45
CA SER A 247 21.47 3.31 9.15
C SER A 247 21.39 2.76 7.72
N LEU A 248 22.02 3.41 6.74
CA LEU A 248 22.10 2.88 5.37
C LEU A 248 22.93 1.58 5.31
N ILE A 249 24.06 1.51 6.06
CA ILE A 249 24.84 0.27 6.15
C ILE A 249 24.00 -0.85 6.77
N VAL A 250 23.30 -0.58 7.89
CA VAL A 250 22.39 -1.54 8.52
C VAL A 250 21.26 -1.91 7.56
N GLY A 251 20.74 -0.94 6.82
CA GLY A 251 19.67 -1.13 5.85
C GLY A 251 20.07 -2.09 4.72
N PHE A 252 21.12 -1.77 3.98
CA PHE A 252 21.63 -2.62 2.90
C PHE A 252 22.15 -3.97 3.42
N GLY A 253 22.93 -3.95 4.52
CA GLY A 253 23.44 -5.18 5.15
C GLY A 253 22.31 -6.09 5.63
N GLY A 254 21.26 -5.53 6.24
CA GLY A 254 20.08 -6.25 6.70
C GLY A 254 19.32 -6.92 5.56
N LEU A 255 19.10 -6.22 4.43
CA LEU A 255 18.43 -6.81 3.25
C LEU A 255 19.29 -7.89 2.58
N ILE A 256 20.61 -7.69 2.49
CA ILE A 256 21.52 -8.71 1.98
C ILE A 256 21.49 -9.94 2.89
N ALA A 257 21.58 -9.75 4.21
CA ALA A 257 21.48 -10.82 5.19
C ALA A 257 20.12 -11.53 5.13
N PHE A 258 19.02 -10.78 4.95
CA PHE A 258 17.68 -11.33 4.72
C PHE A 258 17.66 -12.30 3.55
N VAL A 259 18.09 -11.87 2.37
CA VAL A 259 18.13 -12.73 1.17
C VAL A 259 19.01 -13.97 1.40
N PHE A 260 20.14 -13.83 2.09
CA PHE A 260 21.04 -14.92 2.38
C PHE A 260 20.44 -15.95 3.37
N VAL A 261 19.75 -15.48 4.39
CA VAL A 261 19.04 -16.33 5.37
C VAL A 261 17.87 -17.05 4.71
N GLU A 262 17.02 -16.33 3.96
CA GLU A 262 15.89 -16.90 3.21
C GLU A 262 16.34 -17.99 2.21
N ALA A 263 17.52 -17.81 1.61
CA ALA A 263 18.07 -18.80 0.68
C ALA A 263 18.48 -20.12 1.36
N ARG A 264 18.69 -20.13 2.69
CA ARG A 264 19.19 -21.29 3.45
C ARG A 264 18.18 -21.92 4.38
N LEU A 265 17.10 -21.22 4.71
CA LEU A 265 16.07 -21.76 5.59
C LEU A 265 15.26 -22.86 4.91
N PRO A 266 14.92 -23.95 5.63
CA PRO A 266 14.05 -25.01 5.11
C PRO A 266 12.62 -24.54 4.85
N SER A 267 12.14 -23.57 5.65
CA SER A 267 10.80 -22.99 5.55
C SER A 267 10.91 -21.45 5.53
N PRO A 268 11.38 -20.87 4.42
CA PRO A 268 11.58 -19.43 4.32
C PRO A 268 10.24 -18.69 4.28
N MET A 269 10.20 -17.46 4.81
CA MET A 269 9.06 -16.53 4.74
C MET A 269 8.80 -16.12 3.27
N VAL A 270 9.89 -15.90 2.52
CA VAL A 270 9.87 -15.58 1.09
C VAL A 270 10.59 -16.68 0.30
N PRO A 271 9.89 -17.70 -0.24
CA PRO A 271 10.53 -18.73 -1.03
C PRO A 271 11.19 -18.17 -2.29
N LEU A 272 12.51 -17.94 -2.25
CA LEU A 272 13.27 -17.34 -3.35
C LEU A 272 13.19 -18.16 -4.66
N THR A 273 12.81 -19.43 -4.57
CA THR A 273 12.57 -20.29 -5.73
C THR A 273 11.46 -19.75 -6.64
N LEU A 274 10.51 -18.97 -6.11
CA LEU A 274 9.44 -18.35 -6.90
C LEU A 274 10.01 -17.33 -7.90
N PHE A 275 11.09 -16.65 -7.55
CA PHE A 275 11.74 -15.66 -8.41
C PHE A 275 12.52 -16.28 -9.58
N ARG A 276 12.67 -17.60 -9.63
CA ARG A 276 13.16 -18.32 -10.83
C ARG A 276 12.17 -18.23 -12.00
N SER A 277 10.89 -18.06 -11.71
CA SER A 277 9.88 -17.78 -12.73
C SER A 277 10.06 -16.37 -13.26
N GLN A 278 10.43 -16.23 -14.53
CA GLN A 278 10.56 -14.92 -15.19
C GLN A 278 9.25 -14.12 -15.13
N LYS A 279 8.11 -14.82 -15.25
CA LYS A 279 6.77 -14.23 -15.18
C LYS A 279 6.48 -13.66 -13.79
N PHE A 280 6.83 -14.40 -12.73
CA PHE A 280 6.68 -13.95 -11.33
C PHE A 280 7.59 -12.77 -11.00
N SER A 281 8.87 -12.87 -11.37
CA SER A 281 9.86 -11.81 -11.14
C SER A 281 9.49 -10.54 -11.91
N GLY A 282 9.08 -10.66 -13.17
CA GLY A 282 8.63 -9.54 -13.99
C GLY A 282 7.39 -8.86 -13.41
N ALA A 283 6.39 -9.64 -12.95
CA ALA A 283 5.20 -9.09 -12.32
C ALA A 283 5.53 -8.34 -11.02
N ASN A 284 6.43 -8.87 -10.18
CA ASN A 284 6.84 -8.19 -8.95
C ASN A 284 7.71 -6.95 -9.21
N LEU A 285 8.58 -6.96 -10.21
CA LEU A 285 9.35 -5.79 -10.60
C LEU A 285 8.44 -4.69 -11.18
N LEU A 286 7.44 -5.07 -12.00
CA LEU A 286 6.40 -4.17 -12.48
C LEU A 286 5.63 -3.55 -11.31
N THR A 287 5.24 -4.37 -10.33
CA THR A 287 4.60 -3.92 -9.09
C THR A 287 5.47 -2.89 -8.38
N PHE A 288 6.75 -3.21 -8.18
CA PHE A 288 7.68 -2.31 -7.49
C PHE A 288 7.76 -0.94 -8.16
N LEU A 289 7.97 -0.89 -9.47
CA LEU A 289 8.10 0.38 -10.21
C LEU A 289 6.81 1.20 -10.22
N LEU A 290 5.67 0.57 -10.49
CA LEU A 290 4.40 1.27 -10.62
C LEU A 290 3.86 1.72 -9.27
N TYR A 291 3.98 0.87 -8.22
CA TYR A 291 3.54 1.22 -6.88
C TYR A 291 4.47 2.22 -6.19
N SER A 292 5.74 2.31 -6.60
CA SER A 292 6.61 3.43 -6.25
C SER A 292 6.05 4.76 -6.75
N ALA A 293 5.64 4.82 -8.01
CA ALA A 293 5.06 6.04 -8.59
C ALA A 293 3.74 6.44 -7.91
N ILE A 294 2.86 5.46 -7.66
CA ILE A 294 1.58 5.70 -6.98
C ILE A 294 1.77 6.10 -5.51
N GLY A 295 2.73 5.50 -4.80
CA GLY A 295 2.99 5.80 -3.38
C GLY A 295 3.33 7.27 -3.16
N ILE A 296 4.32 7.79 -3.89
CA ILE A 296 4.71 9.21 -3.78
C ILE A 296 3.62 10.16 -4.31
N PHE A 297 2.84 9.74 -5.32
CA PHE A 297 1.72 10.54 -5.82
C PHE A 297 0.66 10.77 -4.72
N PHE A 298 0.22 9.73 -4.03
CA PHE A 298 -0.76 9.86 -2.95
C PHE A 298 -0.24 10.63 -1.74
N PHE A 299 1.08 10.73 -1.57
CA PHE A 299 1.69 11.59 -0.57
C PHE A 299 1.69 13.07 -0.99
N LEU A 300 2.19 13.38 -2.21
CA LEU A 300 2.39 14.76 -2.65
C LEU A 300 1.12 15.43 -3.20
N PHE A 301 0.18 14.69 -3.78
CA PHE A 301 -0.98 15.27 -4.44
C PHE A 301 -1.94 15.98 -3.47
N PRO A 302 -2.32 15.43 -2.30
CA PRO A 302 -3.09 16.16 -1.30
C PRO A 302 -2.35 17.41 -0.78
N LEU A 303 -1.03 17.33 -0.57
CA LEU A 303 -0.20 18.47 -0.19
C LEU A 303 -0.27 19.59 -1.25
N ASN A 304 -0.17 19.23 -2.53
CA ASN A 304 -0.32 20.19 -3.64
C ASN A 304 -1.70 20.86 -3.60
N LEU A 305 -2.77 20.08 -3.53
CA LEU A 305 -4.12 20.63 -3.58
C LEU A 305 -4.42 21.57 -2.40
N ILE A 306 -4.02 21.19 -1.17
CA ILE A 306 -4.36 21.94 0.04
C ILE A 306 -3.42 23.12 0.26
N GLN A 307 -2.10 22.91 0.18
CA GLN A 307 -1.11 23.94 0.53
C GLN A 307 -0.77 24.90 -0.62
N VAL A 308 -0.89 24.45 -1.88
CA VAL A 308 -0.52 25.24 -3.06
C VAL A 308 -1.75 25.78 -3.77
N GLN A 309 -2.73 24.93 -4.05
CA GLN A 309 -3.94 25.29 -4.77
C GLN A 309 -5.06 25.84 -3.85
N GLU A 310 -4.82 25.86 -2.53
CA GLU A 310 -5.76 26.35 -1.50
C GLU A 310 -7.12 25.66 -1.47
N TYR A 311 -7.16 24.38 -1.85
CA TYR A 311 -8.39 23.60 -1.74
C TYR A 311 -8.68 23.28 -0.27
N SER A 312 -9.97 23.23 0.08
CA SER A 312 -10.34 22.69 1.38
C SER A 312 -9.96 21.20 1.48
N PRO A 313 -9.70 20.67 2.67
CA PRO A 313 -9.42 19.25 2.86
C PRO A 313 -10.49 18.33 2.26
N THR A 314 -11.77 18.70 2.38
CA THR A 314 -12.89 17.98 1.76
C THR A 314 -12.79 17.99 0.23
N ALA A 315 -12.53 19.16 -0.38
CA ALA A 315 -12.39 19.27 -1.83
C ALA A 315 -11.20 18.46 -2.35
N ALA A 316 -10.07 18.45 -1.62
CA ALA A 316 -8.91 17.62 -1.95
C ALA A 316 -9.21 16.14 -1.87
N GLY A 317 -10.00 15.70 -0.88
CA GLY A 317 -10.47 14.31 -0.77
C GLY A 317 -11.39 13.91 -1.93
N ILE A 318 -12.33 14.77 -2.31
CA ILE A 318 -13.24 14.56 -3.44
C ILE A 318 -12.47 14.53 -4.77
N ALA A 319 -11.42 15.33 -4.90
CA ALA A 319 -10.60 15.37 -6.11
C ALA A 319 -9.95 14.03 -6.49
N ILE A 320 -9.73 13.15 -5.52
CA ILE A 320 -9.15 11.81 -5.74
C ILE A 320 -10.22 10.76 -6.13
N LEU A 321 -11.50 11.02 -5.85
CA LEU A 321 -12.58 10.06 -6.09
C LEU A 321 -12.65 9.51 -7.52
N PRO A 322 -12.50 10.31 -8.59
CA PRO A 322 -12.57 9.80 -9.95
C PRO A 322 -11.55 8.68 -10.23
N PHE A 323 -10.34 8.79 -9.67
CA PHE A 323 -9.32 7.74 -9.75
C PHE A 323 -9.81 6.43 -9.14
N ILE A 324 -10.34 6.48 -7.90
CA ILE A 324 -10.77 5.29 -7.17
C ILE A 324 -12.02 4.69 -7.81
N LEU A 325 -12.96 5.53 -8.25
CA LEU A 325 -14.18 5.07 -8.95
C LEU A 325 -13.84 4.36 -10.25
N LEU A 326 -12.90 4.87 -11.04
CA LEU A 326 -12.44 4.19 -12.26
C LEU A 326 -11.84 2.83 -11.96
N MET A 327 -10.96 2.76 -10.94
CA MET A 327 -10.39 1.50 -10.49
C MET A 327 -11.48 0.48 -10.12
N PHE A 328 -12.50 0.91 -9.38
CA PHE A 328 -13.60 0.05 -8.95
C PHE A 328 -14.48 -0.38 -10.13
N LEU A 329 -14.98 0.56 -10.92
CA LEU A 329 -15.92 0.30 -12.01
C LEU A 329 -15.31 -0.56 -13.12
N LEU A 330 -14.04 -0.34 -13.43
CA LEU A 330 -13.34 -1.05 -14.49
C LEU A 330 -12.67 -2.34 -14.03
N SER A 331 -12.56 -2.60 -12.72
CA SER A 331 -11.85 -3.77 -12.17
C SER A 331 -12.33 -5.10 -12.74
N ARG A 332 -13.66 -5.29 -12.83
CA ARG A 332 -14.26 -6.52 -13.38
C ARG A 332 -13.96 -6.69 -14.87
N TRP A 333 -14.07 -5.62 -15.64
CA TRP A 333 -13.75 -5.62 -17.07
C TRP A 333 -12.25 -5.86 -17.29
N ALA A 334 -11.40 -5.17 -16.55
CA ALA A 334 -9.94 -5.27 -16.64
C ALA A 334 -9.44 -6.67 -16.26
N GLY A 335 -10.05 -7.32 -15.25
CA GLY A 335 -9.74 -8.71 -14.88
C GLY A 335 -9.95 -9.70 -16.05
N GLY A 336 -10.93 -9.44 -16.93
CA GLY A 336 -11.19 -10.25 -18.13
C GLY A 336 -10.18 -10.03 -19.28
N LEU A 337 -9.38 -8.97 -19.24
CA LEU A 337 -8.46 -8.65 -20.33
C LEU A 337 -7.36 -9.71 -20.50
N VAL A 338 -6.93 -10.33 -19.40
CA VAL A 338 -5.92 -11.41 -19.45
C VAL A 338 -6.42 -12.60 -20.26
N ALA A 339 -7.67 -12.98 -20.07
CA ALA A 339 -8.27 -14.10 -20.81
C ALA A 339 -8.43 -13.80 -22.31
N ARG A 340 -8.62 -12.52 -22.68
CA ARG A 340 -8.87 -12.11 -24.06
C ARG A 340 -7.62 -11.73 -24.84
N TYR A 341 -6.66 -11.07 -24.18
CA TYR A 341 -5.47 -10.48 -24.83
C TYR A 341 -4.15 -11.04 -24.28
N GLY A 342 -4.24 -12.09 -23.46
CA GLY A 342 -3.06 -12.62 -22.76
C GLY A 342 -2.55 -11.72 -21.65
N SER A 343 -1.57 -12.19 -20.90
CA SER A 343 -1.01 -11.50 -19.73
C SER A 343 -0.22 -10.24 -20.10
N ARG A 344 0.52 -10.27 -21.23
CA ARG A 344 1.48 -9.24 -21.63
C ARG A 344 0.80 -7.94 -22.07
N GLY A 345 -0.27 -8.03 -22.86
CA GLY A 345 -0.96 -6.87 -23.45
C GLY A 345 -1.42 -5.85 -22.41
N PRO A 346 -2.31 -6.24 -21.46
CA PRO A 346 -2.79 -5.32 -20.43
C PRO A 346 -1.67 -4.76 -19.54
N LEU A 347 -0.66 -5.59 -19.20
CA LEU A 347 0.46 -5.18 -18.36
C LEU A 347 1.48 -4.27 -19.06
N MET A 348 1.41 -4.14 -20.38
CA MET A 348 2.12 -3.10 -21.13
C MET A 348 1.28 -1.83 -21.27
N VAL A 349 0.05 -1.98 -21.73
CA VAL A 349 -0.81 -0.83 -22.07
C VAL A 349 -1.19 -0.04 -20.81
N GLY A 350 -1.53 -0.72 -19.70
CA GLY A 350 -1.91 -0.06 -18.47
C GLY A 350 -0.85 0.90 -17.93
N PRO A 351 0.40 0.45 -17.70
CA PRO A 351 1.49 1.32 -17.27
C PRO A 351 1.86 2.41 -18.26
N LEU A 352 1.74 2.18 -19.59
CA LEU A 352 1.92 3.23 -20.60
C LEU A 352 0.88 4.34 -20.44
N VAL A 353 -0.39 3.99 -20.25
CA VAL A 353 -1.45 4.96 -19.99
C VAL A 353 -1.23 5.67 -18.65
N ALA A 354 -0.79 4.95 -17.61
CA ALA A 354 -0.45 5.55 -16.32
C ALA A 354 0.71 6.56 -16.46
N ALA A 355 1.71 6.26 -17.31
CA ALA A 355 2.81 7.18 -17.61
C ALA A 355 2.32 8.49 -18.25
N ILE A 356 1.36 8.41 -19.17
CA ILE A 356 0.71 9.59 -19.75
C ILE A 356 -0.02 10.37 -18.65
N GLY A 357 -0.75 9.69 -17.74
CA GLY A 357 -1.41 10.31 -16.60
C GLY A 357 -0.44 11.07 -15.70
N PHE A 358 0.72 10.48 -15.35
CA PHE A 358 1.76 11.16 -14.57
C PHE A 358 2.39 12.33 -15.35
N ALA A 359 2.62 12.18 -16.65
CA ALA A 359 3.13 13.26 -17.50
C ALA A 359 2.15 14.45 -17.53
N LEU A 360 0.84 14.19 -17.58
CA LEU A 360 -0.17 15.24 -17.48
C LEU A 360 -0.12 15.96 -16.14
N PHE A 361 0.20 15.27 -15.03
CA PHE A 361 0.39 15.92 -13.72
C PHE A 361 1.64 16.81 -13.65
N SER A 362 2.57 16.73 -14.59
CA SER A 362 3.73 17.63 -14.66
C SER A 362 3.42 18.98 -15.33
N VAL A 363 2.21 19.18 -15.88
CA VAL A 363 1.82 20.39 -16.60
C VAL A 363 1.21 21.46 -15.68
N PRO A 364 0.31 21.15 -14.70
CA PRO A 364 -0.42 22.16 -13.93
C PRO A 364 0.48 23.18 -13.22
N SER A 365 0.01 24.44 -13.18
CA SER A 365 0.64 25.57 -12.50
C SER A 365 -0.14 25.95 -11.24
N VAL A 366 0.36 26.95 -10.51
CA VAL A 366 -0.35 27.56 -9.39
C VAL A 366 -1.64 28.22 -9.89
N GLY A 367 -2.76 27.96 -9.22
CA GLY A 367 -4.06 28.56 -9.56
C GLY A 367 -4.80 27.92 -10.75
N ASP A 368 -4.28 26.85 -11.31
CA ASP A 368 -4.95 26.16 -12.42
C ASP A 368 -6.24 25.48 -11.98
N SER A 369 -7.25 25.52 -12.87
CA SER A 369 -8.55 24.88 -12.64
C SER A 369 -8.43 23.36 -12.53
N TYR A 370 -9.06 22.77 -11.50
CA TYR A 370 -9.15 21.33 -11.33
C TYR A 370 -9.63 20.62 -12.61
N TRP A 371 -10.72 21.10 -13.20
CA TRP A 371 -11.36 20.45 -14.35
C TRP A 371 -10.51 20.44 -15.62
N LYS A 372 -9.65 21.45 -15.79
CA LYS A 372 -8.80 21.56 -16.99
C LYS A 372 -7.43 20.91 -16.80
N ALA A 373 -6.86 20.99 -15.61
CA ALA A 373 -5.48 20.59 -15.36
C ALA A 373 -5.36 19.23 -14.64
N PHE A 374 -6.09 19.03 -13.54
CA PHE A 374 -5.94 17.84 -12.70
C PHE A 374 -6.90 16.72 -13.06
N PHE A 375 -8.16 17.02 -13.39
CA PHE A 375 -9.17 16.02 -13.69
C PHE A 375 -8.80 15.12 -14.89
N PRO A 376 -8.34 15.63 -16.04
CA PRO A 376 -7.90 14.77 -17.16
C PRO A 376 -6.74 13.85 -16.75
N ALA A 377 -5.78 14.37 -15.98
CA ALA A 377 -4.64 13.60 -15.49
C ALA A 377 -5.09 12.45 -14.57
N ILE A 378 -6.05 12.72 -13.65
CA ILE A 378 -6.64 11.73 -12.75
C ILE A 378 -7.37 10.63 -13.52
N ILE A 379 -8.16 11.00 -14.53
CA ILE A 379 -8.91 10.04 -15.36
C ILE A 379 -7.96 9.12 -16.12
N VAL A 380 -6.93 9.69 -16.77
CA VAL A 380 -5.95 8.90 -17.52
C VAL A 380 -5.15 7.98 -16.60
N LEU A 381 -4.69 8.50 -15.45
CA LEU A 381 -3.97 7.70 -14.46
C LEU A 381 -4.84 6.58 -13.89
N GLY A 382 -6.08 6.90 -13.51
CA GLY A 382 -7.04 5.93 -12.97
C GLY A 382 -7.38 4.82 -13.96
N PHE A 383 -7.55 5.15 -15.23
CA PHE A 383 -7.77 4.17 -16.29
C PHE A 383 -6.54 3.27 -16.49
N GLY A 384 -5.32 3.84 -16.56
CA GLY A 384 -4.08 3.08 -16.67
C GLY A 384 -3.89 2.10 -15.52
N MET A 385 -4.17 2.56 -14.28
CA MET A 385 -4.09 1.71 -13.09
C MET A 385 -5.17 0.62 -13.08
N ALA A 386 -6.40 0.92 -13.49
CA ALA A 386 -7.47 -0.08 -13.59
C ALA A 386 -7.10 -1.20 -14.56
N VAL A 387 -6.54 -0.86 -15.73
CA VAL A 387 -6.07 -1.84 -16.74
C VAL A 387 -4.88 -2.65 -16.23
N THR A 388 -4.11 -2.14 -15.25
CA THR A 388 -2.90 -2.83 -14.74
C THR A 388 -3.20 -3.74 -13.55
N VAL A 389 -3.87 -3.22 -12.51
CA VAL A 389 -3.91 -3.85 -11.16
C VAL A 389 -4.61 -5.20 -11.17
N ALA A 390 -5.78 -5.31 -11.81
CA ALA A 390 -6.52 -6.58 -11.85
C ALA A 390 -5.79 -7.66 -12.69
N PRO A 391 -5.29 -7.37 -13.91
CA PRO A 391 -4.43 -8.28 -14.65
C PRO A 391 -3.15 -8.68 -13.92
N LEU A 392 -2.50 -7.73 -13.25
CA LEU A 392 -1.27 -7.99 -12.50
C LEU A 392 -1.46 -9.04 -11.40
N THR A 393 -2.51 -8.88 -10.59
CA THR A 393 -2.87 -9.85 -9.56
C THR A 393 -3.11 -11.24 -10.15
N THR A 394 -3.83 -11.32 -11.26
CA THR A 394 -4.08 -12.58 -11.97
C THR A 394 -2.78 -13.22 -12.46
N VAL A 395 -1.88 -12.43 -13.04
CA VAL A 395 -0.59 -12.92 -13.55
C VAL A 395 0.31 -13.43 -12.40
N VAL A 396 0.36 -12.72 -11.27
CA VAL A 396 1.11 -13.15 -10.08
C VAL A 396 0.60 -14.51 -9.59
N MET A 397 -0.72 -14.66 -9.43
CA MET A 397 -1.33 -15.91 -8.95
C MET A 397 -1.13 -17.07 -9.93
N ASN A 398 -1.25 -16.82 -11.24
CA ASN A 398 -1.10 -17.84 -12.27
C ASN A 398 0.37 -18.15 -12.63
N SER A 399 1.33 -17.46 -12.04
CA SER A 399 2.77 -17.68 -12.29
C SER A 399 3.41 -18.74 -11.39
N VAL A 400 2.65 -19.29 -10.45
CA VAL A 400 3.08 -20.26 -9.43
C VAL A 400 2.12 -21.43 -9.35
N GLN A 401 2.55 -22.54 -8.72
CA GLN A 401 1.70 -23.69 -8.45
C GLN A 401 0.61 -23.36 -7.43
N GLU A 402 -0.51 -24.07 -7.46
CA GLU A 402 -1.69 -23.81 -6.62
C GLU A 402 -1.40 -23.79 -5.12
N ASP A 403 -0.50 -24.66 -4.64
CA ASP A 403 -0.06 -24.70 -3.24
C ASP A 403 0.69 -23.45 -2.78
N ARG A 404 1.24 -22.65 -3.72
CA ARG A 404 2.06 -21.46 -3.48
C ARG A 404 1.37 -20.13 -3.82
N VAL A 405 0.13 -20.14 -4.28
CA VAL A 405 -0.62 -18.94 -4.65
C VAL A 405 -0.74 -17.95 -3.48
N GLY A 406 -0.95 -18.45 -2.27
CA GLY A 406 -0.99 -17.62 -1.06
C GLY A 406 0.32 -16.88 -0.80
N ALA A 407 1.46 -17.59 -0.90
CA ALA A 407 2.78 -16.99 -0.74
C ALA A 407 3.06 -15.96 -1.85
N ALA A 408 2.74 -16.28 -3.11
CA ALA A 408 2.91 -15.37 -4.24
C ALA A 408 2.12 -14.06 -4.07
N SER A 409 0.85 -14.15 -3.65
CA SER A 409 0.02 -12.98 -3.35
C SER A 409 0.58 -12.17 -2.18
N GLY A 410 1.02 -12.84 -1.10
CA GLY A 410 1.64 -12.19 0.06
C GLY A 410 2.91 -11.42 -0.33
N ILE A 411 3.81 -12.03 -1.11
CA ILE A 411 5.03 -11.40 -1.61
C ILE A 411 4.70 -10.17 -2.47
N ASN A 412 3.76 -10.29 -3.40
CA ASN A 412 3.39 -9.17 -4.27
C ASN A 412 2.80 -7.99 -3.48
N ASN A 413 1.97 -8.27 -2.46
CA ASN A 413 1.47 -7.25 -1.54
C ASN A 413 2.60 -6.59 -0.73
N ALA A 414 3.57 -7.38 -0.24
CA ALA A 414 4.73 -6.85 0.46
C ALA A 414 5.57 -5.96 -0.47
N VAL A 415 5.84 -6.40 -1.70
CA VAL A 415 6.56 -5.60 -2.73
C VAL A 415 5.85 -4.28 -2.99
N ALA A 416 4.51 -4.28 -3.14
CA ALA A 416 3.75 -3.06 -3.35
C ALA A 416 3.88 -2.07 -2.18
N ARG A 417 3.86 -2.56 -0.93
CA ARG A 417 4.03 -1.73 0.28
C ARG A 417 5.44 -1.16 0.39
N VAL A 418 6.44 -2.03 0.24
CA VAL A 418 7.86 -1.62 0.27
C VAL A 418 8.16 -0.59 -0.83
N ALA A 419 7.60 -0.78 -2.03
CA ALA A 419 7.75 0.16 -3.14
C ALA A 419 7.26 1.57 -2.78
N GLY A 420 6.06 1.68 -2.18
CA GLY A 420 5.50 2.96 -1.73
C GLY A 420 6.40 3.64 -0.69
N VAL A 421 6.79 2.90 0.35
CA VAL A 421 7.66 3.37 1.44
C VAL A 421 8.99 3.88 0.89
N LEU A 422 9.71 3.09 0.11
CA LEU A 422 10.99 3.50 -0.47
C LEU A 422 10.85 4.68 -1.45
N ALA A 423 9.74 4.76 -2.19
CA ALA A 423 9.50 5.86 -3.10
C ALA A 423 9.30 7.19 -2.37
N ILE A 424 8.53 7.20 -1.28
CA ILE A 424 8.33 8.42 -0.47
C ILE A 424 9.66 8.86 0.13
N ALA A 425 10.47 7.93 0.66
CA ALA A 425 11.77 8.24 1.22
C ALA A 425 12.75 8.81 0.16
N VAL A 426 12.89 8.16 -0.99
CA VAL A 426 13.86 8.56 -2.03
C VAL A 426 13.38 9.76 -2.84
N LEU A 427 12.14 9.74 -3.32
CA LEU A 427 11.61 10.84 -4.15
C LEU A 427 11.24 12.06 -3.31
N GLY A 428 11.04 11.90 -2.00
CA GLY A 428 10.95 13.00 -1.05
C GLY A 428 12.22 13.86 -1.03
N ILE A 429 13.39 13.23 -1.08
CA ILE A 429 14.68 13.94 -1.20
C ILE A 429 14.72 14.76 -2.48
N VAL A 430 14.28 14.17 -3.61
CA VAL A 430 14.21 14.86 -4.90
C VAL A 430 13.29 16.06 -4.80
N MET A 431 12.13 15.88 -4.17
CA MET A 431 11.15 16.95 -3.94
C MET A 431 11.74 18.12 -3.15
N VAL A 432 12.37 17.84 -2.00
CA VAL A 432 12.95 18.89 -1.16
C VAL A 432 14.07 19.62 -1.89
N LYS A 433 15.02 18.90 -2.53
CA LYS A 433 16.11 19.52 -3.27
C LYS A 433 15.65 20.36 -4.44
N ALA A 434 14.64 19.90 -5.19
CA ALA A 434 14.06 20.66 -6.29
C ALA A 434 13.34 21.92 -5.78
N PHE A 435 12.62 21.80 -4.66
CA PHE A 435 11.97 22.92 -3.99
C PHE A 435 12.99 23.97 -3.56
N SER A 436 14.02 23.59 -2.79
CA SER A 436 15.06 24.50 -2.30
C SER A 436 15.78 25.19 -3.46
N PHE A 437 16.18 24.44 -4.48
CA PHE A 437 16.82 25.01 -5.67
C PHE A 437 15.98 26.09 -6.35
N ARG A 438 14.67 25.85 -6.52
CA ARG A 438 13.78 26.81 -7.16
C ARG A 438 13.48 27.99 -6.26
N LEU A 439 13.27 27.76 -4.96
CA LEU A 439 13.03 28.80 -3.96
C LEU A 439 14.22 29.76 -3.86
N ASP A 440 15.44 29.26 -3.70
CA ASP A 440 16.68 30.06 -3.65
C ASP A 440 16.82 30.94 -4.89
N ARG A 441 16.54 30.38 -6.06
CA ARG A 441 16.60 31.13 -7.33
C ARG A 441 15.57 32.26 -7.40
N ASN A 442 14.35 32.02 -6.92
CA ASN A 442 13.29 33.04 -6.88
C ASN A 442 13.62 34.12 -5.84
N LEU A 443 14.15 33.74 -4.68
CA LEU A 443 14.51 34.68 -3.60
C LEU A 443 15.78 35.49 -3.89
N ALA A 444 16.64 35.04 -4.83
CA ALA A 444 17.83 35.81 -5.24
C ALA A 444 17.48 37.18 -5.81
N GLY A 445 16.29 37.34 -6.38
CA GLY A 445 15.78 38.62 -6.89
C GLY A 445 15.19 39.55 -5.83
N LEU A 446 15.01 39.10 -4.57
CA LEU A 446 14.49 39.90 -3.47
C LEU A 446 15.61 40.38 -2.54
N SER A 447 15.57 41.64 -2.16
CA SER A 447 16.48 42.23 -1.16
C SER A 447 16.04 41.85 0.26
N LEU A 448 16.16 40.54 0.60
CA LEU A 448 15.78 40.05 1.93
C LEU A 448 16.92 40.29 2.94
N PRO A 449 16.58 40.73 4.17
CA PRO A 449 17.54 40.77 5.28
C PRO A 449 18.16 39.40 5.53
N SER A 450 19.45 39.37 5.96
CA SER A 450 20.19 38.14 6.17
C SER A 450 19.52 37.15 7.15
N TYR A 451 18.92 37.69 8.23
CA TYR A 451 18.21 36.89 9.22
C TYR A 451 16.96 36.18 8.65
N ILE A 452 16.25 36.85 7.73
CA ILE A 452 15.09 36.27 7.03
C ILE A 452 15.57 35.16 6.10
N ARG A 453 16.62 35.40 5.32
CA ARG A 453 17.21 34.38 4.42
C ARG A 453 17.66 33.16 5.20
N GLN A 454 18.34 33.33 6.33
CA GLN A 454 18.75 32.23 7.20
C GLN A 454 17.54 31.47 7.78
N SER A 455 16.49 32.20 8.23
CA SER A 455 15.26 31.58 8.72
C SER A 455 14.54 30.78 7.64
N VAL A 456 14.52 31.25 6.39
CA VAL A 456 13.96 30.51 5.26
C VAL A 456 14.75 29.23 5.00
N GLN A 457 16.07 29.33 4.86
CA GLN A 457 16.96 28.18 4.60
C GLN A 457 16.84 27.10 5.67
N SER A 458 16.74 27.46 6.95
CA SER A 458 16.55 26.49 8.03
C SER A 458 15.16 25.83 8.05
N ASN A 459 14.18 26.34 7.31
CA ASN A 459 12.81 25.83 7.27
C ASN A 459 12.35 25.34 5.89
N GLU A 460 13.22 25.30 4.89
CA GLU A 460 12.90 24.84 3.52
C GLU A 460 12.32 23.41 3.47
N ILE A 461 12.72 22.58 4.43
CA ILE A 461 12.19 21.21 4.59
C ILE A 461 10.69 21.15 4.95
N LYS A 462 10.06 22.31 5.24
CA LYS A 462 8.60 22.39 5.41
C LYS A 462 7.84 22.46 4.09
N LEU A 463 8.55 22.61 2.97
CA LEU A 463 7.98 22.76 1.62
C LEU A 463 6.92 23.89 1.58
N ALA A 464 5.73 23.63 1.01
CA ALA A 464 4.65 24.60 0.96
C ALA A 464 4.03 24.94 2.33
N GLY A 465 4.36 24.17 3.40
CA GLY A 465 4.06 24.52 4.79
C GLY A 465 4.99 25.59 5.39
N LEU A 466 5.94 26.12 4.61
CA LEU A 466 6.85 27.18 5.03
C LEU A 466 6.08 28.47 5.34
N GLN A 467 6.13 28.90 6.59
CA GLN A 467 5.47 30.12 7.04
C GLN A 467 6.30 31.36 6.65
N VAL A 468 5.58 32.43 6.35
CA VAL A 468 6.23 33.73 6.06
C VAL A 468 6.95 34.23 7.32
N PRO A 469 8.25 34.56 7.26
CA PRO A 469 8.94 35.16 8.38
C PRO A 469 8.30 36.51 8.80
N PRO A 470 8.21 36.77 10.12
CA PRO A 470 7.68 38.07 10.59
C PRO A 470 8.59 39.22 10.17
N GLY A 471 7.98 40.38 9.89
CA GLY A 471 8.72 41.61 9.57
C GLY A 471 8.84 41.95 8.07
N LEU A 472 8.19 41.17 7.20
CA LEU A 472 8.08 41.49 5.77
C LEU A 472 6.91 42.45 5.52
N ASP A 473 7.10 43.42 4.61
CA ASP A 473 6.02 44.25 4.12
C ASP A 473 4.98 43.45 3.32
N PRO A 474 3.73 43.91 3.16
CA PRO A 474 2.66 43.17 2.54
C PRO A 474 2.95 42.70 1.10
N THR A 475 3.69 43.49 0.33
CA THR A 475 4.04 43.19 -1.07
C THR A 475 5.08 42.10 -1.14
N THR A 476 6.13 42.19 -0.34
CA THR A 476 7.18 41.12 -0.23
C THR A 476 6.61 39.82 0.35
N ASN A 477 5.65 39.94 1.30
CA ASN A 477 4.95 38.78 1.86
C ASN A 477 4.14 38.03 0.77
N ALA A 478 3.39 38.76 -0.06
CA ALA A 478 2.63 38.15 -1.17
C ALA A 478 3.57 37.47 -2.19
N ALA A 479 4.65 38.16 -2.57
CA ALA A 479 5.66 37.59 -3.49
C ALA A 479 6.34 36.35 -2.90
N PHE A 480 6.67 36.37 -1.60
CA PHE A 480 7.27 35.20 -0.92
C PHE A 480 6.33 33.99 -0.96
N LYS A 481 5.05 34.17 -0.65
CA LYS A 481 4.06 33.07 -0.72
C LYS A 481 3.97 32.47 -2.12
N GLU A 482 3.96 33.33 -3.15
CA GLU A 482 3.90 32.87 -4.53
C GLU A 482 5.17 32.10 -4.91
N PHE A 483 6.35 32.56 -4.50
CA PHE A 483 7.62 31.86 -4.74
C PHE A 483 7.67 30.48 -4.06
N VAL A 484 7.11 30.35 -2.85
CA VAL A 484 6.98 29.08 -2.17
C VAL A 484 6.07 28.12 -2.96
N ARG A 485 4.93 28.60 -3.46
CA ARG A 485 4.00 27.81 -4.28
C ARG A 485 4.63 27.37 -5.61
N GLU A 486 5.29 28.30 -6.31
CA GLU A 486 6.01 27.99 -7.55
C GLU A 486 7.13 26.97 -7.33
N ALA A 487 7.89 27.11 -6.23
CA ALA A 487 8.95 26.17 -5.89
C ALA A 487 8.40 24.76 -5.62
N PHE A 488 7.25 24.66 -4.93
CA PHE A 488 6.58 23.39 -4.72
C PHE A 488 6.10 22.77 -6.03
N VAL A 489 5.45 23.54 -6.89
CA VAL A 489 4.97 23.07 -8.21
C VAL A 489 6.14 22.58 -9.06
N TYR A 490 7.28 23.27 -9.03
CA TYR A 490 8.49 22.83 -9.73
C TYR A 490 8.97 21.46 -9.25
N GLY A 491 9.10 21.25 -7.94
CA GLY A 491 9.46 19.96 -7.36
C GLY A 491 8.43 18.87 -7.67
N PHE A 492 7.14 19.17 -7.54
CA PHE A 492 6.04 18.28 -7.86
C PHE A 492 6.08 17.81 -9.33
N ARG A 493 6.25 18.72 -10.27
CA ARG A 493 6.38 18.40 -11.71
C ARG A 493 7.56 17.47 -11.99
N LEU A 494 8.71 17.72 -11.36
CA LEU A 494 9.88 16.87 -11.49
C LEU A 494 9.60 15.45 -10.98
N VAL A 495 9.00 15.32 -9.79
CA VAL A 495 8.64 14.01 -9.23
C VAL A 495 7.62 13.31 -10.11
N MET A 496 6.58 14.00 -10.62
CA MET A 496 5.60 13.41 -11.53
C MET A 496 6.26 12.94 -12.85
N SER A 497 7.25 13.67 -13.36
CA SER A 497 8.03 13.23 -14.53
C SER A 497 8.82 11.94 -14.24
N ILE A 498 9.40 11.80 -13.05
CA ILE A 498 10.05 10.56 -12.61
C ILE A 498 9.02 9.43 -12.49
N CYS A 499 7.83 9.69 -11.95
CA CYS A 499 6.75 8.72 -11.88
C CYS A 499 6.31 8.23 -13.27
N ALA A 500 6.27 9.14 -14.25
CA ALA A 500 6.02 8.77 -15.64
C ALA A 500 7.13 7.84 -16.18
N ALA A 501 8.39 8.14 -15.89
CA ALA A 501 9.53 7.30 -16.30
C ALA A 501 9.49 5.92 -15.62
N LEU A 502 9.15 5.85 -14.32
CA LEU A 502 8.96 4.57 -13.61
C LEU A 502 7.82 3.74 -14.21
N SER A 503 6.72 4.39 -14.60
CA SER A 503 5.60 3.72 -15.27
C SER A 503 5.97 3.22 -16.67
N LEU A 504 6.77 3.97 -17.43
CA LEU A 504 7.33 3.51 -18.71
C LEU A 504 8.27 2.32 -18.51
N ALA A 505 9.15 2.38 -17.51
CA ALA A 505 10.03 1.26 -17.14
C ALA A 505 9.21 0.02 -16.74
N SER A 506 8.09 0.20 -16.03
CA SER A 506 7.15 -0.86 -15.67
C SER A 506 6.56 -1.53 -16.94
N ALA A 507 6.17 -0.75 -17.95
CA ALA A 507 5.71 -1.26 -19.23
C ALA A 507 6.82 -2.02 -19.99
N ALA A 508 8.05 -1.50 -19.94
CA ALA A 508 9.22 -2.18 -20.55
C ALA A 508 9.52 -3.53 -19.86
N VAL A 509 9.41 -3.59 -18.53
CA VAL A 509 9.52 -4.86 -17.78
C VAL A 509 8.46 -5.85 -18.22
N ALA A 510 7.21 -5.42 -18.39
CA ALA A 510 6.16 -6.29 -18.91
C ALA A 510 6.49 -6.82 -20.30
N TRP A 511 7.03 -5.97 -21.17
CA TRP A 511 7.45 -6.36 -22.51
C TRP A 511 8.60 -7.37 -22.51
N LEU A 512 9.59 -7.19 -21.65
CA LEU A 512 10.81 -8.00 -21.61
C LEU A 512 10.64 -9.32 -20.86
N MET A 513 9.90 -9.30 -19.74
CA MET A 513 9.88 -10.41 -18.78
C MET A 513 8.57 -11.22 -18.80
N ILE A 514 7.47 -10.68 -19.35
CA ILE A 514 6.22 -11.44 -19.46
C ILE A 514 6.11 -11.99 -20.86
N PRO A 515 6.26 -13.34 -21.04
CA PRO A 515 6.18 -13.94 -22.34
C PRO A 515 4.80 -13.73 -22.96
N PRO A 516 4.70 -13.53 -24.29
CA PRO A 516 3.43 -13.58 -24.97
C PRO A 516 2.87 -15.00 -24.80
N GLU A 517 1.59 -15.09 -24.43
CA GLU A 517 0.91 -16.37 -24.49
C GLU A 517 0.79 -16.73 -25.98
N SER A 518 1.53 -17.77 -26.42
CA SER A 518 1.32 -18.36 -27.73
C SER A 518 -0.15 -18.78 -27.83
N ASP A 519 -0.81 -18.51 -28.94
CA ASP A 519 -2.19 -18.86 -29.29
C ASP A 519 -2.49 -20.37 -29.18
N ARG A 520 -2.37 -20.93 -28.01
CA ARG A 520 -3.01 -22.21 -27.70
C ARG A 520 -4.38 -21.87 -27.14
N PRO A 521 -5.47 -22.14 -27.90
CA PRO A 521 -6.79 -22.11 -27.29
C PRO A 521 -6.74 -23.03 -26.08
N TRP A 522 -7.22 -22.52 -24.92
CA TRP A 522 -7.43 -23.33 -23.72
C TRP A 522 -8.21 -24.57 -24.11
N SER A 523 -7.53 -25.68 -24.26
CA SER A 523 -8.17 -27.00 -24.35
C SER A 523 -8.34 -27.46 -22.91
N PRO A 524 -9.59 -27.68 -22.44
CA PRO A 524 -9.80 -28.44 -21.21
C PRO A 524 -9.01 -29.75 -21.39
N THR A 525 -8.13 -30.05 -20.47
CA THR A 525 -7.39 -31.31 -20.45
C THR A 525 -8.39 -32.42 -20.68
N ALA A 526 -8.26 -33.13 -21.81
CA ALA A 526 -8.97 -34.35 -22.06
C ALA A 526 -8.73 -35.27 -20.85
N PRO A 527 -9.78 -35.87 -20.28
CA PRO A 527 -9.58 -36.82 -19.20
C PRO A 527 -8.54 -37.84 -19.65
N ALA A 528 -7.54 -38.09 -18.81
CA ALA A 528 -6.49 -39.07 -19.06
C ALA A 528 -7.15 -40.35 -19.59
N SER A 529 -6.83 -40.70 -20.81
CA SER A 529 -7.27 -41.96 -21.42
C SER A 529 -6.96 -43.08 -20.45
N GLN A 530 -8.01 -43.68 -19.90
CA GLN A 530 -7.88 -44.93 -19.16
C GLN A 530 -7.09 -45.90 -20.06
N GLY A 531 -5.88 -46.23 -19.62
CA GLY A 531 -5.06 -47.21 -20.28
C GLY A 531 -5.85 -48.52 -20.35
N THR A 532 -6.25 -48.87 -21.54
CA THR A 532 -6.72 -50.24 -21.85
C THR A 532 -5.59 -51.21 -21.53
N HIS A 533 -5.71 -51.92 -20.41
CA HIS A 533 -4.91 -53.12 -20.17
C HIS A 533 -5.17 -54.12 -21.33
N PRO A 534 -4.16 -54.58 -22.03
CA PRO A 534 -4.32 -55.71 -22.94
C PRO A 534 -4.58 -56.97 -22.13
N GLY A 535 -5.65 -57.67 -22.47
CA GLY A 535 -6.10 -58.88 -21.85
C GLY A 535 -5.00 -59.97 -21.80
N GLY A 536 -4.82 -60.54 -20.62
CA GLY A 536 -4.16 -61.80 -20.45
C GLY A 536 -5.12 -62.96 -20.75
N PRO A 537 -4.63 -64.11 -21.19
CA PRO A 537 -5.44 -65.22 -21.78
C PRO A 537 -6.19 -66.02 -20.72
N ALA A 538 -7.37 -66.43 -21.13
CA ALA A 538 -8.16 -67.46 -20.46
C ALA A 538 -7.37 -68.79 -20.39
N SER A 539 -7.31 -69.39 -19.23
CA SER A 539 -7.00 -70.80 -19.08
C SER A 539 -8.19 -71.51 -18.42
N LEU A 540 -8.70 -72.49 -19.15
CA LEU A 540 -9.72 -73.46 -18.84
C LEU A 540 -9.25 -74.48 -17.80
N GLU A 541 -10.25 -75.15 -17.13
CA GLU A 541 -10.25 -76.54 -16.53
C GLU A 541 -9.53 -76.65 -15.16
N VAL A 542 -10.11 -77.21 -14.13
CA VAL A 542 -11.09 -78.35 -13.89
C VAL A 542 -11.90 -78.02 -12.63
#